data_b692ae2d1415624afa9c6c4255c92c22
#
_entry.id   b692ae2d1415624afa9c6c4255c92c22
#
_cell.length_a   1.000
_cell.length_b   1.000
_cell.length_c   1.000
_cell.angle_alpha   90.00
_cell.angle_beta   90.00
_cell.angle_gamma   90.00
#
_symmetry.space_group_name_H-M   'P 1'
#
loop_
_entity.id
_entity.type
_entity.pdbx_description
1 polymer ?
#
loop_
_entity_poly.entity_id
_entity_poly.type
_entity_poly.pdbx_seq_one_letter_code
_entity_poly.pdbx_strand_id
1 'polypeptide(L)'
;MIHRMSPPQDPTSTPMPRDLKPMYAVGAKGVPTDDDHWSFEMKWDGMRTLVAVEGGRVRLTSRLGNDATTRFPELRPLGDALAGTDAVLDGEVVALDEHGVPSFEALQPRMQVGSASTARKLAAERPVVLMLFDVLWLDGHSTIELPYRERRALLERMALTGPTWQTPPVSTGNGAAVLETATGLGLEGVVAKRLDSTYQPGRRSDAWRKVKPAASQELVVGGWLPGKGRLDGRLGSLMVGYHDEPGGTLHYAGRVGSGLDDAKRARLEALLEPLARDTSPFDRTPRLPAPRWVEPEVVVEVAFHQWTGAGILRAPRYRGLRDDKPAAEVVREA
;
A
#
# COMPACT_ATOMS: atom_id res chain seq x y z
N MET A 1 3.46 51.70 -0.68
CA MET A 1 3.05 50.47 0.01
C MET A 1 1.61 50.17 -0.36
N ILE A 2 1.40 49.24 -1.31
CA ILE A 2 0.04 48.83 -1.68
C ILE A 2 -0.26 47.62 -0.77
N HIS A 3 -1.16 47.83 0.21
CA HIS A 3 -1.72 46.73 1.01
C HIS A 3 -2.48 45.83 0.01
N ARG A 4 -1.97 44.60 -0.20
CA ARG A 4 -2.75 43.52 -0.82
C ARG A 4 -3.87 43.21 0.18
N MET A 5 -5.07 43.68 -0.11
CA MET A 5 -6.28 43.20 0.57
C MET A 5 -6.39 41.71 0.23
N SER A 6 -6.38 40.87 1.27
CA SER A 6 -6.74 39.47 1.12
C SER A 6 -8.16 39.39 0.56
N PRO A 7 -8.45 38.50 -0.40
CA PRO A 7 -9.81 38.33 -0.88
C PRO A 7 -10.73 37.95 0.30
N PRO A 8 -12.01 38.32 0.29
CA PRO A 8 -12.96 37.92 1.32
C PRO A 8 -12.96 36.39 1.42
N GLN A 9 -12.74 35.89 2.64
CA GLN A 9 -12.81 34.45 2.89
C GLN A 9 -14.26 34.01 2.69
N ASP A 10 -14.47 33.01 1.84
CA ASP A 10 -15.73 32.29 1.71
C ASP A 10 -16.07 31.71 3.10
N PRO A 11 -17.23 32.02 3.69
CA PRO A 11 -17.60 31.51 5.01
C PRO A 11 -17.72 29.99 5.08
N THR A 12 -17.73 29.28 3.95
CA THR A 12 -17.73 27.82 3.84
C THR A 12 -16.32 27.24 3.68
N SER A 13 -15.29 28.10 3.55
CA SER A 13 -13.90 27.65 3.38
C SER A 13 -13.37 27.00 4.66
N THR A 14 -12.77 25.84 4.48
CA THR A 14 -12.05 25.08 5.52
C THR A 14 -10.55 25.11 5.26
N PRO A 15 -9.70 25.21 6.30
CA PRO A 15 -8.26 25.12 6.11
C PRO A 15 -7.85 23.75 5.55
N MET A 16 -6.76 23.72 4.75
CA MET A 16 -6.21 22.47 4.25
C MET A 16 -5.79 21.55 5.40
N PRO A 17 -6.28 20.30 5.46
CA PRO A 17 -5.94 19.36 6.53
C PRO A 17 -4.46 18.94 6.45
N ARG A 18 -3.75 18.97 7.60
CA ARG A 18 -2.31 18.67 7.69
C ARG A 18 -2.01 17.23 8.11
N ASP A 19 -2.88 16.64 8.94
CA ASP A 19 -2.67 15.35 9.61
C ASP A 19 -3.70 14.30 9.19
N LEU A 20 -4.13 14.36 7.93
CA LEU A 20 -5.10 13.43 7.39
C LEU A 20 -4.48 12.03 7.27
N LYS A 21 -5.22 11.00 7.68
CA LYS A 21 -4.84 9.61 7.48
C LYS A 21 -5.66 9.00 6.34
N PRO A 22 -5.09 8.14 5.50
CA PRO A 22 -5.86 7.50 4.44
C PRO A 22 -6.94 6.57 5.00
N MET A 23 -8.05 6.45 4.27
CA MET A 23 -9.07 5.42 4.51
C MET A 23 -8.56 4.06 4.03
N TYR A 24 -8.93 2.97 4.73
CA TYR A 24 -8.46 1.62 4.42
C TYR A 24 -9.59 0.72 3.93
N ALA A 25 -9.27 -0.12 2.93
CA ALA A 25 -10.15 -1.16 2.45
C ALA A 25 -10.14 -2.40 3.37
N VAL A 26 -11.25 -3.15 3.41
CA VAL A 26 -11.30 -4.51 3.96
C VAL A 26 -10.95 -5.53 2.88
N GLY A 27 -10.46 -6.71 3.28
CA GLY A 27 -10.33 -7.86 2.38
C GLY A 27 -11.70 -8.43 2.02
N ALA A 28 -11.86 -8.90 0.78
CA ALA A 28 -13.06 -9.60 0.34
C ALA A 28 -12.69 -10.80 -0.54
N LYS A 29 -13.49 -11.89 -0.43
CA LYS A 29 -13.25 -13.14 -1.19
C LYS A 29 -13.59 -13.02 -2.67
N GLY A 30 -14.42 -12.05 -3.02
CA GLY A 30 -14.86 -11.78 -4.39
C GLY A 30 -15.41 -10.38 -4.52
N VAL A 31 -15.64 -9.98 -5.75
CA VAL A 31 -16.28 -8.69 -6.06
C VAL A 31 -17.72 -8.66 -5.52
N PRO A 32 -18.23 -7.49 -5.12
CA PRO A 32 -19.62 -7.33 -4.76
C PRO A 32 -20.56 -7.83 -5.88
N THR A 33 -21.69 -8.42 -5.52
CA THR A 33 -22.69 -8.93 -6.48
C THR A 33 -23.72 -7.87 -6.89
N ASP A 34 -23.83 -6.79 -6.14
CA ASP A 34 -24.65 -5.61 -6.42
C ASP A 34 -23.83 -4.54 -7.17
N ASP A 35 -23.24 -4.94 -8.28
CA ASP A 35 -22.20 -4.24 -9.06
C ASP A 35 -22.52 -2.76 -9.36
N ASP A 36 -23.80 -2.43 -9.64
CA ASP A 36 -24.24 -1.08 -10.01
C ASP A 36 -24.04 -0.03 -8.91
N HIS A 37 -23.83 -0.50 -7.67
CA HIS A 37 -23.56 0.37 -6.51
C HIS A 37 -22.07 0.58 -6.24
N TRP A 38 -21.20 -0.02 -7.08
CA TRP A 38 -19.75 -0.04 -6.87
C TRP A 38 -18.99 0.47 -8.08
N SER A 39 -17.90 1.17 -7.78
CA SER A 39 -16.83 1.47 -8.73
C SER A 39 -15.68 0.51 -8.50
N PHE A 40 -15.09 0.03 -9.57
CA PHE A 40 -13.97 -0.90 -9.55
C PHE A 40 -12.73 -0.23 -10.12
N GLU A 41 -11.67 -0.20 -9.32
CA GLU A 41 -10.37 0.34 -9.65
C GLU A 41 -9.32 -0.76 -9.64
N MET A 42 -8.27 -0.64 -10.44
CA MET A 42 -7.12 -1.53 -10.34
C MET A 42 -6.44 -1.34 -8.97
N LYS A 43 -6.11 -2.44 -8.31
CA LYS A 43 -5.33 -2.41 -7.08
C LYS A 43 -3.86 -2.31 -7.44
N TRP A 44 -3.34 -1.10 -7.30
CA TRP A 44 -1.94 -0.81 -7.56
C TRP A 44 -1.06 -1.37 -6.45
N ASP A 45 0.06 -2.01 -6.82
CA ASP A 45 1.06 -2.51 -5.88
C ASP A 45 2.18 -1.47 -5.70
N GLY A 46 2.07 -0.65 -4.66
CA GLY A 46 2.94 0.49 -4.44
C GLY A 46 2.92 1.01 -3.00
N MET A 47 3.20 2.30 -2.85
CA MET A 47 3.16 3.03 -1.58
C MET A 47 1.99 4.00 -1.56
N ARG A 48 1.01 3.76 -0.69
CA ARG A 48 -0.10 4.70 -0.46
C ARG A 48 0.43 6.05 0.00
N THR A 49 -0.04 7.12 -0.65
CA THR A 49 0.46 8.46 -0.43
C THR A 49 -0.67 9.48 -0.48
N LEU A 50 -0.80 10.28 0.57
CA LEU A 50 -1.58 11.52 0.51
C LEU A 50 -0.69 12.61 -0.06
N VAL A 51 -1.23 13.35 -1.02
CA VAL A 51 -0.53 14.41 -1.77
C VAL A 51 -1.19 15.74 -1.45
N ALA A 52 -0.52 16.60 -0.70
CA ALA A 52 -0.96 17.97 -0.50
C ALA A 52 -0.24 18.88 -1.47
N VAL A 53 -1.00 19.66 -2.23
CA VAL A 53 -0.49 20.74 -3.08
C VAL A 53 -1.01 22.07 -2.56
N GLU A 54 -0.10 22.97 -2.17
CA GLU A 54 -0.41 24.26 -1.59
C GLU A 54 0.52 25.31 -2.22
N GLY A 55 -0.05 26.30 -2.89
CA GLY A 55 0.72 27.32 -3.60
C GLY A 55 1.73 26.75 -4.60
N GLY A 56 1.37 25.67 -5.31
CA GLY A 56 2.22 24.95 -6.26
C GLY A 56 3.28 24.04 -5.62
N ARG A 57 3.34 23.94 -4.29
CA ARG A 57 4.28 23.06 -3.59
C ARG A 57 3.64 21.73 -3.27
N VAL A 58 4.30 20.65 -3.69
CA VAL A 58 3.89 19.28 -3.45
C VAL A 58 4.50 18.76 -2.14
N ARG A 59 3.68 18.20 -1.27
CA ARG A 59 4.09 17.42 -0.09
C ARG A 59 3.46 16.03 -0.16
N LEU A 60 4.28 15.01 0.01
CA LEU A 60 3.89 13.61 -0.02
C LEU A 60 3.95 13.03 1.38
N THR A 61 2.86 12.46 1.85
CA THR A 61 2.77 11.82 3.17
C THR A 61 2.43 10.35 3.00
N SER A 62 3.29 9.48 3.49
CA SER A 62 3.07 8.03 3.43
C SER A 62 1.89 7.59 4.31
N ARG A 63 1.45 6.34 4.16
CA ARG A 63 0.41 5.72 4.99
C ARG A 63 0.66 5.88 6.50
N LEU A 64 1.93 5.84 6.93
CA LEU A 64 2.33 5.97 8.34
C LEU A 64 2.45 7.42 8.82
N GLY A 65 2.17 8.41 7.97
CA GLY A 65 2.32 9.82 8.29
C GLY A 65 3.72 10.38 8.07
N ASN A 66 4.66 9.59 7.56
CA ASN A 66 6.02 10.04 7.31
C ASN A 66 6.10 10.88 6.02
N ASP A 67 6.90 11.95 6.04
CA ASP A 67 7.21 12.73 4.85
C ASP A 67 8.02 11.88 3.85
N ALA A 68 7.50 11.77 2.64
CA ALA A 68 8.11 11.07 1.51
C ALA A 68 8.52 12.01 0.37
N THR A 69 8.36 13.33 0.52
CA THR A 69 8.52 14.33 -0.54
C THR A 69 9.90 14.31 -1.19
N THR A 70 10.95 14.12 -0.39
CA THR A 70 12.34 14.11 -0.89
C THR A 70 12.69 12.85 -1.68
N ARG A 71 11.93 11.76 -1.48
CA ARG A 71 12.17 10.45 -2.12
C ARG A 71 11.75 10.43 -3.60
N PHE A 72 10.77 11.26 -3.96
CA PHE A 72 10.15 11.28 -5.29
C PHE A 72 10.19 12.67 -5.93
N PRO A 73 11.39 13.20 -6.26
CA PRO A 73 11.54 14.54 -6.82
C PRO A 73 10.83 14.73 -8.16
N GLU A 74 10.61 13.65 -8.92
CA GLU A 74 9.90 13.62 -10.20
C GLU A 74 8.40 13.93 -10.08
N LEU A 75 7.83 13.88 -8.87
CA LEU A 75 6.43 14.20 -8.61
C LEU A 75 6.20 15.71 -8.31
N ARG A 76 7.25 16.49 -8.10
CA ARG A 76 7.13 17.93 -7.80
C ARG A 76 6.42 18.74 -8.89
N PRO A 77 6.62 18.45 -10.20
CA PRO A 77 5.93 19.20 -11.24
C PRO A 77 4.41 19.06 -11.23
N LEU A 78 3.84 18.12 -10.45
CA LEU A 78 2.40 18.05 -10.20
C LEU A 78 1.85 19.35 -9.62
N GLY A 79 2.65 20.10 -8.83
CA GLY A 79 2.28 21.39 -8.29
C GLY A 79 1.99 22.43 -9.39
N ASP A 80 2.81 22.43 -10.43
CA ASP A 80 2.61 23.31 -11.59
C ASP A 80 1.40 22.84 -12.44
N ALA A 81 1.19 21.52 -12.53
CA ALA A 81 0.07 20.93 -13.28
C ALA A 81 -1.30 21.25 -12.68
N LEU A 82 -1.38 21.53 -11.37
CA LEU A 82 -2.62 22.01 -10.74
C LEU A 82 -2.94 23.47 -11.03
N ALA A 83 -2.07 24.20 -11.75
CA ALA A 83 -2.31 25.55 -12.26
C ALA A 83 -2.81 26.56 -11.20
N GLY A 84 -2.31 26.45 -9.96
CA GLY A 84 -2.67 27.31 -8.84
C GLY A 84 -3.84 26.80 -7.98
N THR A 85 -4.42 25.67 -8.30
CA THR A 85 -5.42 24.98 -7.50
C THR A 85 -4.73 24.28 -6.31
N ASP A 86 -5.18 24.58 -5.10
CA ASP A 86 -4.72 23.89 -3.89
C ASP A 86 -5.57 22.62 -3.66
N ALA A 87 -4.93 21.50 -3.33
CA ALA A 87 -5.64 20.23 -3.20
C ALA A 87 -4.97 19.27 -2.20
N VAL A 88 -5.78 18.37 -1.62
CA VAL A 88 -5.31 17.14 -0.97
C VAL A 88 -5.87 15.95 -1.75
N LEU A 89 -4.97 15.18 -2.34
CA LEU A 89 -5.29 14.03 -3.17
C LEU A 89 -4.85 12.74 -2.48
N ASP A 90 -5.50 11.63 -2.83
CA ASP A 90 -5.15 10.30 -2.37
C ASP A 90 -4.71 9.45 -3.56
N GLY A 91 -3.58 8.78 -3.43
CA GLY A 91 -2.99 8.03 -4.52
C GLY A 91 -2.05 6.93 -4.07
N GLU A 92 -1.54 6.21 -5.06
CA GLU A 92 -0.52 5.18 -4.89
C GLU A 92 0.71 5.53 -5.74
N VAL A 93 1.88 5.61 -5.12
CA VAL A 93 3.15 5.72 -5.85
C VAL A 93 3.59 4.32 -6.26
N VAL A 94 3.75 4.09 -7.56
CA VAL A 94 4.14 2.79 -8.12
C VAL A 94 5.46 2.89 -8.89
N ALA A 95 6.24 1.83 -8.88
CA ALA A 95 7.33 1.59 -9.81
C ALA A 95 7.00 0.35 -10.65
N LEU A 96 7.44 0.34 -11.90
CA LEU A 96 7.23 -0.80 -12.79
C LEU A 96 8.41 -1.77 -12.67
N ASP A 97 8.11 -3.05 -12.73
CA ASP A 97 9.10 -4.11 -12.86
C ASP A 97 9.63 -4.23 -14.31
N GLU A 98 10.44 -5.24 -14.59
CA GLU A 98 11.02 -5.51 -15.91
C GLU A 98 9.97 -5.89 -16.99
N HIS A 99 8.75 -6.24 -16.55
CA HIS A 99 7.62 -6.58 -17.43
C HIS A 99 6.65 -5.40 -17.59
N GLY A 100 6.94 -4.23 -16.96
CA GLY A 100 6.08 -3.06 -17.00
C GLY A 100 4.87 -3.16 -16.07
N VAL A 101 4.88 -4.09 -15.10
CA VAL A 101 3.80 -4.27 -14.12
C VAL A 101 4.15 -3.53 -12.83
N PRO A 102 3.21 -2.79 -12.23
CA PRO A 102 3.40 -2.17 -10.91
C PRO A 102 3.80 -3.20 -9.86
N SER A 103 4.91 -2.95 -9.16
CA SER A 103 5.48 -3.86 -8.18
C SER A 103 6.05 -3.11 -6.98
N PHE A 104 5.61 -3.49 -5.79
CA PHE A 104 6.17 -2.96 -4.55
C PHE A 104 7.67 -3.30 -4.41
N GLU A 105 8.10 -4.47 -4.87
CA GLU A 105 9.50 -4.87 -4.87
C GLU A 105 10.35 -3.94 -5.76
N ALA A 106 9.83 -3.55 -6.94
CA ALA A 106 10.48 -2.58 -7.81
C ALA A 106 10.56 -1.19 -7.18
N LEU A 107 9.57 -0.82 -6.35
CA LEU A 107 9.51 0.46 -5.64
C LEU A 107 10.46 0.52 -4.43
N GLN A 108 10.73 -0.59 -3.76
CA GLN A 108 11.48 -0.62 -2.50
C GLN A 108 12.81 0.16 -2.51
N PRO A 109 13.67 0.10 -3.56
CA PRO A 109 14.91 0.87 -3.61
C PRO A 109 14.69 2.39 -3.51
N ARG A 110 13.50 2.87 -3.88
CA ARG A 110 13.10 4.28 -3.83
C ARG A 110 12.61 4.70 -2.43
N MET A 111 12.10 3.75 -1.64
CA MET A 111 11.48 4.05 -0.34
C MET A 111 12.50 4.35 0.77
N GLN A 112 13.69 3.77 0.70
CA GLN A 112 14.72 3.88 1.74
C GLN A 112 15.77 4.97 1.46
N VAL A 113 15.44 5.94 0.59
CA VAL A 113 16.39 6.98 0.18
C VAL A 113 16.44 8.10 1.21
N GLY A 114 17.64 8.30 1.81
CA GLY A 114 17.89 9.33 2.81
C GLY A 114 18.44 10.66 2.26
N SER A 115 18.93 10.72 1.00
CA SER A 115 19.52 11.92 0.43
C SER A 115 18.85 12.38 -0.88
N ALA A 116 18.72 13.70 -1.06
CA ALA A 116 18.16 14.28 -2.27
C ALA A 116 18.98 13.99 -3.55
N SER A 117 20.29 13.80 -3.43
CA SER A 117 21.15 13.45 -4.57
C SER A 117 20.88 12.01 -5.04
N THR A 118 20.81 11.06 -4.10
CA THR A 118 20.45 9.67 -4.39
C THR A 118 19.02 9.57 -4.95
N ALA A 119 18.08 10.36 -4.39
CA ALA A 119 16.70 10.40 -4.90
C ALA A 119 16.64 10.81 -6.38
N ARG A 120 17.37 11.88 -6.77
CA ARG A 120 17.45 12.33 -8.17
C ARG A 120 18.06 11.28 -9.10
N LYS A 121 19.15 10.63 -8.67
CA LYS A 121 19.79 9.56 -9.45
C LYS A 121 18.80 8.41 -9.71
N LEU A 122 18.16 7.91 -8.65
CA LEU A 122 17.20 6.82 -8.76
C LEU A 122 15.93 7.21 -9.51
N ALA A 123 15.50 8.50 -9.46
CA ALA A 123 14.38 8.98 -10.24
C ALA A 123 14.65 8.90 -11.76
N ALA A 124 15.90 9.10 -12.19
CA ALA A 124 16.29 8.94 -13.58
C ALA A 124 16.41 7.46 -14.01
N GLU A 125 16.89 6.60 -13.11
CA GLU A 125 17.11 5.17 -13.40
C GLU A 125 15.83 4.32 -13.27
N ARG A 126 14.97 4.67 -12.29
CA ARG A 126 13.74 3.96 -11.93
C ARG A 126 12.65 4.96 -11.57
N PRO A 127 12.07 5.64 -12.57
CA PRO A 127 11.01 6.61 -12.32
C PRO A 127 9.78 5.93 -11.70
N VAL A 128 9.04 6.69 -10.90
CA VAL A 128 7.77 6.26 -10.36
C VAL A 128 6.62 6.97 -11.05
N VAL A 129 5.43 6.38 -10.96
CA VAL A 129 4.17 7.01 -11.38
C VAL A 129 3.24 7.10 -10.18
N LEU A 130 2.59 8.23 -9.99
CA LEU A 130 1.56 8.44 -8.99
C LEU A 130 0.19 8.19 -9.62
N MET A 131 -0.50 7.16 -9.14
CA MET A 131 -1.87 6.80 -9.52
C MET A 131 -2.85 7.48 -8.56
N LEU A 132 -3.53 8.54 -9.05
CA LEU A 132 -4.48 9.32 -8.26
C LEU A 132 -5.88 8.71 -8.36
N PHE A 133 -6.57 8.54 -7.24
CA PHE A 133 -7.87 7.87 -7.22
C PHE A 133 -8.90 8.50 -6.27
N ASP A 134 -8.55 9.52 -5.48
CA ASP A 134 -9.52 10.28 -4.68
C ASP A 134 -9.05 11.73 -4.46
N VAL A 135 -9.98 12.65 -4.19
CA VAL A 135 -9.72 14.03 -3.79
C VAL A 135 -10.44 14.29 -2.46
N LEU A 136 -9.71 14.82 -1.48
CA LEU A 136 -10.16 14.93 -0.10
C LEU A 136 -10.39 16.38 0.36
N TRP A 137 -9.76 17.30 -0.35
CA TRP A 137 -9.90 18.74 -0.14
C TRP A 137 -9.50 19.47 -1.43
N LEU A 138 -10.23 20.50 -1.81
CA LEU A 138 -10.02 21.24 -3.04
C LEU A 138 -10.38 22.73 -2.84
N ASP A 139 -9.43 23.63 -3.10
CA ASP A 139 -9.61 25.10 -3.09
C ASP A 139 -10.47 25.63 -1.93
N GLY A 140 -10.09 25.31 -0.70
CA GLY A 140 -10.80 25.77 0.49
C GLY A 140 -11.95 24.88 0.95
N HIS A 141 -12.26 23.79 0.27
CA HIS A 141 -13.43 22.96 0.57
C HIS A 141 -13.05 21.50 0.84
N SER A 142 -13.50 20.98 1.98
CA SER A 142 -13.41 19.55 2.27
C SER A 142 -14.39 18.77 1.40
N THR A 143 -13.90 17.69 0.78
CA THR A 143 -14.73 16.79 -0.03
C THR A 143 -15.03 15.47 0.69
N ILE A 144 -14.52 15.28 1.91
CA ILE A 144 -14.57 14.01 2.65
C ILE A 144 -16.02 13.51 2.83
N GLU A 145 -16.95 14.43 3.10
CA GLU A 145 -18.37 14.08 3.31
C GLU A 145 -19.17 13.88 2.02
N LEU A 146 -18.57 14.19 0.86
CA LEU A 146 -19.21 13.90 -0.42
C LEU A 146 -19.24 12.40 -0.70
N PRO A 147 -20.26 11.88 -1.39
CA PRO A 147 -20.26 10.52 -1.93
C PRO A 147 -19.04 10.27 -2.83
N TYR A 148 -18.50 9.05 -2.83
CA TYR A 148 -17.34 8.70 -3.66
C TYR A 148 -17.53 9.08 -5.14
N ARG A 149 -18.71 8.85 -5.72
CA ARG A 149 -19.01 9.22 -7.12
C ARG A 149 -18.79 10.71 -7.41
N GLU A 150 -19.06 11.59 -6.43
CA GLU A 150 -18.86 13.04 -6.59
C GLU A 150 -17.39 13.43 -6.44
N ARG A 151 -16.70 12.86 -5.46
CA ARG A 151 -15.24 13.05 -5.31
C ARG A 151 -14.49 12.54 -6.54
N ARG A 152 -14.89 11.39 -7.07
CA ARG A 152 -14.31 10.83 -8.30
C ARG A 152 -14.54 11.74 -9.50
N ALA A 153 -15.75 12.25 -9.68
CA ALA A 153 -16.07 13.20 -10.74
C ALA A 153 -15.28 14.53 -10.62
N LEU A 154 -15.02 15.00 -9.38
CA LEU A 154 -14.13 16.13 -9.13
C LEU A 154 -12.71 15.83 -9.61
N LEU A 155 -12.14 14.69 -9.21
CA LEU A 155 -10.79 14.28 -9.59
C LEU A 155 -10.65 14.14 -11.13
N GLU A 156 -11.64 13.56 -11.80
CA GLU A 156 -11.64 13.41 -13.26
C GLU A 156 -11.69 14.77 -13.99
N ARG A 157 -12.45 15.73 -13.48
CA ARG A 157 -12.48 17.11 -14.02
C ARG A 157 -11.15 17.84 -13.88
N MET A 158 -10.33 17.49 -12.89
CA MET A 158 -8.98 18.06 -12.77
C MET A 158 -8.05 17.62 -13.91
N ALA A 159 -8.42 16.57 -14.66
CA ALA A 159 -7.69 16.05 -15.83
C ALA A 159 -6.18 15.83 -15.58
N LEU A 160 -5.84 15.33 -14.40
CA LEU A 160 -4.45 15.16 -13.97
C LEU A 160 -3.79 14.00 -14.71
N THR A 161 -3.11 14.33 -15.82
CA THR A 161 -2.32 13.39 -16.61
C THR A 161 -0.98 14.03 -16.92
N GLY A 162 0.10 13.32 -16.62
CA GLY A 162 1.47 13.77 -16.82
C GLY A 162 2.43 12.59 -16.95
N PRO A 163 3.73 12.85 -17.14
CA PRO A 163 4.72 11.79 -17.34
C PRO A 163 4.90 10.88 -16.11
N THR A 164 4.62 11.41 -14.91
CA THR A 164 4.83 10.71 -13.63
C THR A 164 3.57 10.69 -12.73
N TRP A 165 2.42 11.10 -13.23
CA TRP A 165 1.13 10.99 -12.54
C TRP A 165 0.00 10.81 -13.51
N GLN A 166 -1.05 10.15 -13.08
CA GLN A 166 -2.28 10.00 -13.84
C GLN A 166 -3.47 9.70 -12.91
N THR A 167 -4.66 9.99 -13.40
CA THR A 167 -5.94 9.54 -12.84
C THR A 167 -6.40 8.33 -13.65
N PRO A 168 -6.17 7.08 -13.18
CA PRO A 168 -6.55 5.88 -13.93
C PRO A 168 -8.06 5.82 -14.11
N PRO A 169 -8.56 5.23 -15.22
CA PRO A 169 -9.99 5.03 -15.41
C PRO A 169 -10.56 4.07 -14.37
N VAL A 170 -11.84 4.21 -14.10
CA VAL A 170 -12.62 3.32 -13.23
C VAL A 170 -13.76 2.70 -14.03
N SER A 171 -14.26 1.53 -13.59
CA SER A 171 -15.43 0.89 -14.14
C SER A 171 -16.55 0.91 -13.11
N THR A 172 -17.76 1.24 -13.52
CA THR A 172 -18.96 1.06 -12.70
C THR A 172 -19.72 -0.16 -13.24
N GLY A 173 -20.08 -1.07 -12.37
CA GLY A 173 -20.61 -2.38 -12.75
C GLY A 173 -19.56 -3.34 -13.30
N ASN A 174 -19.96 -4.59 -13.54
CA ASN A 174 -19.11 -5.63 -14.14
C ASN A 174 -17.77 -5.91 -13.43
N GLY A 175 -17.80 -5.93 -12.08
CA GLY A 175 -16.61 -6.12 -11.26
C GLY A 175 -15.85 -7.42 -11.56
N ALA A 176 -16.56 -8.48 -11.98
CA ALA A 176 -15.93 -9.75 -12.35
C ALA A 176 -14.99 -9.60 -13.57
N ALA A 177 -15.42 -8.88 -14.62
CA ALA A 177 -14.59 -8.63 -15.78
C ALA A 177 -13.39 -7.72 -15.48
N VAL A 178 -13.56 -6.74 -14.58
CA VAL A 178 -12.45 -5.89 -14.11
C VAL A 178 -11.42 -6.72 -13.35
N LEU A 179 -11.85 -7.65 -12.49
CA LEU A 179 -10.94 -8.56 -11.76
C LEU A 179 -10.22 -9.52 -12.72
N GLU A 180 -10.91 -10.05 -13.72
CA GLU A 180 -10.31 -10.88 -14.78
C GLU A 180 -9.25 -10.10 -15.55
N THR A 181 -9.56 -8.87 -15.96
CA THR A 181 -8.62 -7.97 -16.63
C THR A 181 -7.40 -7.69 -15.75
N ALA A 182 -7.59 -7.36 -14.47
CA ALA A 182 -6.50 -7.14 -13.53
C ALA A 182 -5.60 -8.39 -13.41
N THR A 183 -6.22 -9.58 -13.36
CA THR A 183 -5.51 -10.87 -13.32
C THR A 183 -4.69 -11.11 -14.58
N GLY A 184 -5.27 -10.88 -15.75
CA GLY A 184 -4.59 -11.02 -17.05
C GLY A 184 -3.42 -10.06 -17.23
N LEU A 185 -3.50 -8.87 -16.64
CA LEU A 185 -2.43 -7.88 -16.62
C LEU A 185 -1.38 -8.11 -15.51
N GLY A 186 -1.52 -9.15 -14.69
CA GLY A 186 -0.59 -9.43 -13.59
C GLY A 186 -0.69 -8.45 -12.41
N LEU A 187 -1.78 -7.68 -12.33
CA LEU A 187 -2.00 -6.72 -11.25
C LEU A 187 -2.42 -7.42 -9.95
N GLU A 188 -2.28 -6.71 -8.83
CA GLU A 188 -2.56 -7.26 -7.49
C GLU A 188 -4.06 -7.60 -7.26
N GLY A 189 -4.94 -7.05 -8.09
CA GLY A 189 -6.38 -7.25 -8.04
C GLY A 189 -7.16 -5.97 -8.28
N VAL A 190 -8.28 -5.81 -7.59
CA VAL A 190 -9.15 -4.63 -7.70
C VAL A 190 -9.51 -4.08 -6.31
N VAL A 191 -9.85 -2.79 -6.27
CA VAL A 191 -10.51 -2.15 -5.14
C VAL A 191 -11.92 -1.77 -5.59
N ALA A 192 -12.92 -2.39 -4.98
CA ALA A 192 -14.32 -1.99 -5.15
C ALA A 192 -14.63 -0.88 -4.14
N LYS A 193 -15.11 0.26 -4.61
CA LYS A 193 -15.50 1.43 -3.80
C LYS A 193 -16.99 1.69 -3.96
N ARG A 194 -17.71 1.76 -2.84
CA ARG A 194 -19.15 2.02 -2.84
C ARG A 194 -19.42 3.46 -3.28
N LEU A 195 -20.26 3.63 -4.32
CA LEU A 195 -20.48 4.91 -5.01
C LEU A 195 -21.04 6.02 -4.10
N ASP A 196 -21.88 5.66 -3.11
CA ASP A 196 -22.53 6.57 -2.18
C ASP A 196 -21.75 6.77 -0.86
N SER A 197 -20.55 6.18 -0.72
CA SER A 197 -19.79 6.25 0.52
C SER A 197 -19.04 7.55 0.69
N THR A 198 -19.00 8.07 1.92
CA THR A 198 -18.08 9.13 2.32
C THR A 198 -16.66 8.59 2.51
N TYR A 199 -15.68 9.49 2.57
CA TYR A 199 -14.31 9.12 2.91
C TYR A 199 -14.16 9.12 4.44
N GLN A 200 -13.64 8.03 5.01
CA GLN A 200 -13.49 7.84 6.47
C GLN A 200 -12.00 7.85 6.86
N PRO A 201 -11.42 9.02 7.15
CA PRO A 201 -9.99 9.14 7.44
C PRO A 201 -9.55 8.24 8.59
N GLY A 202 -8.44 7.49 8.39
CA GLY A 202 -7.85 6.62 9.39
C GLY A 202 -8.66 5.37 9.74
N ARG A 203 -9.83 5.17 9.11
CA ARG A 203 -10.70 4.02 9.41
C ARG A 203 -10.62 2.95 8.31
N ARG A 204 -10.76 1.71 8.73
CA ARG A 204 -11.04 0.59 7.83
C ARG A 204 -12.54 0.48 7.63
N SER A 205 -12.99 0.42 6.36
CA SER A 205 -14.41 0.42 6.04
C SER A 205 -14.72 -0.60 4.95
N ASP A 206 -15.87 -1.28 5.08
CA ASP A 206 -16.40 -2.21 4.09
C ASP A 206 -16.98 -1.49 2.84
N ALA A 207 -17.13 -0.17 2.89
CA ALA A 207 -17.39 0.64 1.72
C ALA A 207 -16.24 0.62 0.69
N TRP A 208 -15.04 0.19 1.11
CA TRP A 208 -13.90 -0.10 0.23
C TRP A 208 -13.49 -1.56 0.43
N ARG A 209 -13.52 -2.36 -0.63
CA ARG A 209 -13.20 -3.79 -0.61
C ARG A 209 -12.07 -4.10 -1.56
N LYS A 210 -10.96 -4.64 -1.05
CA LYS A 210 -9.86 -5.15 -1.88
C LYS A 210 -10.14 -6.61 -2.23
N VAL A 211 -10.11 -6.93 -3.52
CA VAL A 211 -10.31 -8.28 -4.06
C VAL A 211 -9.07 -8.67 -4.84
N LYS A 212 -8.43 -9.76 -4.43
CA LYS A 212 -7.22 -10.29 -5.06
C LYS A 212 -7.54 -11.58 -5.82
N PRO A 213 -6.95 -11.81 -7.02
CA PRO A 213 -7.19 -13.04 -7.81
C PRO A 213 -6.68 -14.30 -7.10
N ALA A 214 -5.55 -14.19 -6.39
CA ALA A 214 -5.03 -15.21 -5.49
C ALA A 214 -5.11 -14.69 -4.07
N ALA A 215 -5.37 -15.57 -3.12
CA ALA A 215 -5.30 -15.20 -1.72
C ALA A 215 -3.87 -14.74 -1.42
N SER A 216 -3.70 -13.50 -1.04
CA SER A 216 -2.43 -12.99 -0.49
C SER A 216 -2.74 -12.08 0.69
N GLN A 217 -1.83 -12.06 1.65
CA GLN A 217 -2.00 -11.27 2.85
C GLN A 217 -0.63 -10.90 3.41
N GLU A 218 -0.57 -9.77 4.10
CA GLU A 218 0.59 -9.39 4.89
C GLU A 218 0.65 -10.27 6.15
N LEU A 219 1.86 -10.72 6.49
CA LEU A 219 2.14 -11.57 7.65
C LEU A 219 3.39 -11.08 8.37
N VAL A 220 3.41 -11.25 9.68
CA VAL A 220 4.55 -10.90 10.53
C VAL A 220 5.56 -12.05 10.54
N VAL A 221 6.84 -11.73 10.35
CA VAL A 221 7.93 -12.71 10.51
C VAL A 221 8.25 -12.87 12.00
N GLY A 222 8.06 -14.05 12.52
CA GLY A 222 8.42 -14.40 13.90
C GLY A 222 9.69 -15.25 14.01
N GLY A 223 10.29 -15.59 12.88
CA GLY A 223 11.53 -16.36 12.84
C GLY A 223 11.81 -16.97 11.47
N TRP A 224 12.86 -17.77 11.40
CA TRP A 224 13.23 -18.48 10.20
C TRP A 224 13.92 -19.81 10.48
N LEU A 225 13.95 -20.69 9.50
CA LEU A 225 14.65 -21.97 9.54
C LEU A 225 15.85 -21.94 8.60
N PRO A 226 16.99 -22.49 9.01
CA PRO A 226 18.11 -22.74 8.12
C PRO A 226 17.73 -23.64 6.95
N GLY A 227 18.29 -23.38 5.78
CA GLY A 227 18.16 -24.22 4.61
C GLY A 227 18.98 -25.50 4.75
N LYS A 228 18.98 -26.32 3.69
CA LYS A 228 19.79 -27.52 3.57
C LYS A 228 20.63 -27.49 2.30
N GLY A 229 21.72 -28.24 2.26
CA GLY A 229 22.60 -28.33 1.09
C GLY A 229 23.23 -26.98 0.74
N ARG A 230 23.01 -26.45 -0.45
CA ARG A 230 23.54 -25.15 -0.87
C ARG A 230 23.14 -23.96 0.04
N LEU A 231 22.05 -24.11 0.76
CA LEU A 231 21.53 -23.10 1.70
C LEU A 231 21.86 -23.44 3.16
N ASP A 232 22.82 -24.33 3.41
CA ASP A 232 23.16 -24.71 4.79
C ASP A 232 23.61 -23.49 5.59
N GLY A 233 23.00 -23.31 6.77
CA GLY A 233 23.22 -22.13 7.62
C GLY A 233 22.57 -20.83 7.15
N ARG A 234 22.12 -20.74 5.89
CA ARG A 234 21.43 -19.60 5.31
C ARG A 234 19.90 -19.71 5.52
N LEU A 235 19.19 -18.62 5.34
CA LEU A 235 17.72 -18.59 5.43
C LEU A 235 17.10 -19.57 4.42
N GLY A 236 16.49 -20.64 4.92
CA GLY A 236 15.77 -21.63 4.14
C GLY A 236 14.30 -21.25 3.94
N SER A 237 13.61 -20.91 5.04
CA SER A 237 12.21 -20.49 5.03
C SER A 237 11.92 -19.54 6.19
N LEU A 238 11.02 -18.57 5.98
CA LEU A 238 10.46 -17.72 7.02
C LEU A 238 9.40 -18.50 7.81
N MET A 239 9.26 -18.17 9.08
CA MET A 239 8.12 -18.54 9.93
C MET A 239 7.27 -17.30 10.12
N VAL A 240 6.01 -17.35 9.70
CA VAL A 240 5.13 -16.19 9.63
C VAL A 240 3.88 -16.37 10.46
N GLY A 241 3.29 -15.26 10.88
CA GLY A 241 2.09 -15.21 11.69
C GLY A 241 1.22 -13.98 11.48
N TYR A 242 0.12 -13.91 12.19
CA TYR A 242 -0.84 -12.82 12.21
C TYR A 242 -1.36 -12.61 13.64
N HIS A 243 -1.81 -11.40 13.95
CA HIS A 243 -2.49 -11.13 15.24
C HIS A 243 -3.99 -11.45 15.14
N ASP A 244 -4.60 -11.87 16.24
CA ASP A 244 -6.05 -12.01 16.37
C ASP A 244 -6.75 -10.65 16.29
N GLU A 245 -6.17 -9.64 16.93
CA GLU A 245 -6.56 -8.24 16.87
C GLU A 245 -5.29 -7.36 16.82
N PRO A 246 -5.38 -6.08 16.43
CA PRO A 246 -4.21 -5.20 16.38
C PRO A 246 -3.45 -5.13 17.71
N GLY A 247 -2.17 -5.54 17.69
CA GLY A 247 -1.33 -5.63 18.89
C GLY A 247 -1.65 -6.79 19.82
N GLY A 248 -2.57 -7.67 19.45
CA GLY A 248 -2.95 -8.85 20.20
C GLY A 248 -1.98 -10.02 20.06
N THR A 249 -2.49 -11.22 20.29
CA THR A 249 -1.69 -12.47 20.27
C THR A 249 -1.20 -12.79 18.85
N LEU A 250 0.09 -13.13 18.71
CA LEU A 250 0.66 -13.54 17.43
C LEU A 250 0.47 -15.05 17.21
N HIS A 251 -0.35 -15.41 16.23
CA HIS A 251 -0.62 -16.79 15.85
C HIS A 251 0.28 -17.24 14.70
N TYR A 252 0.80 -18.46 14.80
CA TYR A 252 1.62 -19.06 13.76
C TYR A 252 0.78 -19.42 12.53
N ALA A 253 1.19 -18.93 11.34
CA ALA A 253 0.50 -19.14 10.06
C ALA A 253 1.21 -20.13 9.12
N GLY A 254 2.42 -20.55 9.43
CA GLY A 254 3.16 -21.51 8.59
C GLY A 254 4.56 -21.06 8.19
N ARG A 255 5.13 -21.80 7.21
CA ARG A 255 6.48 -21.54 6.68
C ARG A 255 6.43 -21.12 5.23
N VAL A 256 7.22 -20.12 4.87
CA VAL A 256 7.34 -19.58 3.50
C VAL A 256 8.76 -19.80 3.00
N GLY A 257 8.94 -20.75 2.11
CA GLY A 257 10.26 -21.10 1.52
C GLY A 257 10.32 -20.85 0.02
N SER A 258 9.19 -20.80 -0.69
CA SER A 258 9.12 -20.50 -2.11
C SER A 258 9.02 -19.00 -2.37
N GLY A 259 9.49 -18.53 -3.53
CA GLY A 259 9.53 -17.12 -3.89
C GLY A 259 10.76 -16.36 -3.37
N LEU A 260 11.68 -17.06 -2.71
CA LEU A 260 12.93 -16.50 -2.18
C LEU A 260 14.10 -16.88 -3.09
N ASP A 261 14.69 -15.92 -3.77
CA ASP A 261 15.99 -16.03 -4.43
C ASP A 261 17.13 -15.66 -3.49
N ASP A 262 18.40 -15.75 -3.96
CA ASP A 262 19.56 -15.50 -3.11
C ASP A 262 19.67 -14.04 -2.65
N ALA A 263 19.25 -13.08 -3.47
CA ALA A 263 19.23 -11.65 -3.10
C ALA A 263 18.19 -11.34 -2.03
N LYS A 264 16.98 -11.89 -2.18
CA LYS A 264 15.90 -11.76 -1.19
C LYS A 264 16.29 -12.39 0.15
N ARG A 265 16.93 -13.57 0.11
CA ARG A 265 17.45 -14.23 1.31
C ARG A 265 18.47 -13.38 2.04
N ALA A 266 19.48 -12.88 1.32
CA ALA A 266 20.52 -12.03 1.91
C ALA A 266 19.94 -10.76 2.55
N ARG A 267 18.96 -10.13 1.89
CA ARG A 267 18.27 -8.95 2.42
C ARG A 267 17.48 -9.27 3.69
N LEU A 268 16.73 -10.38 3.69
CA LEU A 268 15.96 -10.81 4.85
C LEU A 268 16.88 -11.20 6.01
N GLU A 269 17.98 -11.92 5.75
CA GLU A 269 18.97 -12.24 6.77
C GLU A 269 19.51 -10.98 7.45
N ALA A 270 19.92 -9.97 6.67
CA ALA A 270 20.42 -8.71 7.21
C ALA A 270 19.39 -7.94 8.05
N LEU A 271 18.09 -8.02 7.68
CA LEU A 271 17.01 -7.40 8.44
C LEU A 271 16.66 -8.16 9.72
N LEU A 272 16.76 -9.49 9.70
CA LEU A 272 16.33 -10.35 10.82
C LEU A 272 17.44 -10.60 11.85
N GLU A 273 18.72 -10.46 11.46
CA GLU A 273 19.87 -10.69 12.36
C GLU A 273 19.84 -9.79 13.61
N PRO A 274 19.63 -8.47 13.53
CA PRO A 274 19.56 -7.60 14.71
C PRO A 274 18.31 -7.83 15.57
N LEU A 275 17.31 -8.53 15.07
CA LEU A 275 16.04 -8.85 15.76
C LEU A 275 16.06 -10.23 16.43
N ALA A 276 17.20 -10.90 16.49
CA ALA A 276 17.30 -12.24 17.06
C ALA A 276 16.84 -12.29 18.52
N ARG A 277 16.08 -13.35 18.88
CA ARG A 277 15.60 -13.61 20.23
C ARG A 277 15.67 -15.10 20.55
N ASP A 278 15.71 -15.44 21.86
CA ASP A 278 15.87 -16.82 22.31
C ASP A 278 14.59 -17.64 22.29
N THR A 279 13.43 -17.00 22.38
CA THR A 279 12.13 -17.66 22.52
C THR A 279 11.19 -17.34 21.36
N SER A 280 10.23 -18.25 21.09
CA SER A 280 9.19 -18.04 20.07
C SER A 280 8.31 -16.82 20.40
N PRO A 281 8.01 -15.95 19.41
CA PRO A 281 7.03 -14.89 19.57
C PRO A 281 5.58 -15.37 19.38
N PHE A 282 5.39 -16.61 18.89
CA PHE A 282 4.06 -17.16 18.62
C PHE A 282 3.43 -17.74 19.91
N ASP A 283 2.11 -17.64 20.03
CA ASP A 283 1.29 -18.17 21.12
C ASP A 283 1.53 -19.67 21.33
N ARG A 284 1.64 -20.39 20.23
CA ARG A 284 1.98 -21.81 20.21
C ARG A 284 3.27 -22.00 19.45
N THR A 285 4.33 -22.30 20.17
CA THR A 285 5.63 -22.56 19.57
C THR A 285 5.57 -23.77 18.62
N PRO A 286 5.78 -23.59 17.31
CA PRO A 286 5.76 -24.71 16.38
C PRO A 286 6.97 -25.63 16.62
N ARG A 287 6.76 -26.95 16.59
CA ARG A 287 7.82 -27.94 16.71
C ARG A 287 8.60 -28.03 15.38
N LEU A 288 9.71 -27.33 15.30
CA LEU A 288 10.53 -27.23 14.09
C LEU A 288 12.00 -27.46 14.42
N PRO A 289 12.81 -27.98 13.50
CA PRO A 289 14.23 -28.21 13.72
C PRO A 289 15.02 -26.90 13.66
N ALA A 290 15.80 -26.61 14.71
CA ALA A 290 16.72 -25.49 14.81
C ALA A 290 16.12 -24.12 14.38
N PRO A 291 14.97 -23.71 14.94
CA PRO A 291 14.36 -22.41 14.59
C PRO A 291 15.23 -21.26 15.11
N ARG A 292 15.33 -20.20 14.35
CA ARG A 292 15.90 -18.92 14.76
C ARG A 292 14.76 -17.92 14.88
N TRP A 293 14.46 -17.54 16.13
CA TRP A 293 13.37 -16.63 16.45
C TRP A 293 13.82 -15.18 16.31
N VAL A 294 12.88 -14.31 15.96
CA VAL A 294 13.13 -12.87 15.87
C VAL A 294 11.99 -12.07 16.50
N GLU A 295 12.28 -10.84 16.93
CA GLU A 295 11.26 -9.89 17.32
C GLU A 295 10.30 -9.69 16.14
N PRO A 296 8.96 -9.73 16.37
CA PRO A 296 7.97 -9.73 15.31
C PRO A 296 7.71 -8.33 14.75
N GLU A 297 8.73 -7.72 14.13
CA GLU A 297 8.68 -6.36 13.59
C GLU A 297 8.64 -6.33 12.06
N VAL A 298 9.13 -7.37 11.39
CA VAL A 298 9.21 -7.43 9.93
C VAL A 298 7.92 -7.98 9.36
N VAL A 299 7.32 -7.24 8.41
CA VAL A 299 6.12 -7.64 7.68
C VAL A 299 6.47 -8.04 6.25
N VAL A 300 5.87 -9.14 5.79
CA VAL A 300 6.03 -9.66 4.44
C VAL A 300 4.66 -9.93 3.80
N GLU A 301 4.56 -9.74 2.49
CA GLU A 301 3.41 -10.22 1.74
C GLU A 301 3.63 -11.65 1.30
N VAL A 302 2.60 -12.49 1.49
CA VAL A 302 2.62 -13.91 1.16
C VAL A 302 1.39 -14.26 0.34
N ALA A 303 1.58 -14.76 -0.87
CA ALA A 303 0.51 -15.39 -1.65
C ALA A 303 0.33 -16.84 -1.19
N PHE A 304 -0.90 -17.35 -1.20
CA PHE A 304 -1.22 -18.72 -0.79
C PHE A 304 -2.51 -19.20 -1.45
N HIS A 305 -2.73 -20.51 -1.47
CA HIS A 305 -3.95 -21.06 -2.05
C HIS A 305 -5.18 -20.83 -1.17
N GLN A 306 -5.06 -21.17 0.12
CA GLN A 306 -6.14 -21.06 1.10
C GLN A 306 -5.61 -21.18 2.52
N TRP A 307 -6.39 -20.76 3.49
CA TRP A 307 -6.21 -21.09 4.88
C TRP A 307 -6.73 -22.51 5.16
N THR A 308 -5.99 -23.29 5.93
CA THR A 308 -6.50 -24.54 6.51
C THR A 308 -7.41 -24.23 7.71
N GLY A 309 -8.23 -25.21 8.12
CA GLY A 309 -9.03 -25.09 9.36
C GLY A 309 -8.21 -24.85 10.62
N ALA A 310 -6.92 -25.20 10.61
CA ALA A 310 -5.98 -24.95 11.72
C ALA A 310 -5.31 -23.57 11.66
N GLY A 311 -5.71 -22.68 10.74
CA GLY A 311 -5.11 -21.34 10.61
C GLY A 311 -3.72 -21.34 9.96
N ILE A 312 -3.38 -22.39 9.19
CA ILE A 312 -2.09 -22.50 8.49
C ILE A 312 -2.28 -22.26 6.99
N LEU A 313 -1.32 -21.58 6.36
CA LEU A 313 -1.30 -21.32 4.92
C LEU A 313 -1.00 -22.60 4.14
N ARG A 314 -1.73 -22.82 3.05
CA ARG A 314 -1.46 -23.89 2.08
C ARG A 314 -0.72 -23.32 0.87
N ALA A 315 0.43 -23.94 0.54
CA ALA A 315 1.31 -23.54 -0.56
C ALA A 315 1.70 -22.03 -0.54
N PRO A 316 2.24 -21.51 0.58
CA PRO A 316 2.60 -20.13 0.69
C PRO A 316 3.83 -19.79 -0.18
N ARG A 317 3.82 -18.58 -0.78
CA ARG A 317 4.90 -18.04 -1.60
C ARG A 317 5.17 -16.60 -1.19
N TYR A 318 6.41 -16.27 -0.92
CA TYR A 318 6.88 -14.92 -0.64
C TYR A 318 6.67 -14.01 -1.86
N ARG A 319 6.15 -12.80 -1.62
CA ARG A 319 5.94 -11.77 -2.62
C ARG A 319 6.86 -10.57 -2.41
N GLY A 320 7.05 -10.14 -1.17
CA GLY A 320 7.89 -8.97 -0.88
C GLY A 320 7.86 -8.59 0.60
N LEU A 321 8.76 -7.67 0.97
CA LEU A 321 8.73 -6.96 2.26
C LEU A 321 7.65 -5.88 2.22
N ARG A 322 7.06 -5.57 3.38
CA ARG A 322 6.04 -4.54 3.57
C ARG A 322 6.44 -3.62 4.73
N ASP A 323 7.35 -2.70 4.45
CA ASP A 323 7.83 -1.69 5.40
C ASP A 323 6.85 -0.50 5.57
N ASP A 324 5.76 -0.49 4.79
CA ASP A 324 4.65 0.46 4.86
C ASP A 324 3.55 0.08 5.87
N LYS A 325 3.64 -1.11 6.51
CA LYS A 325 2.63 -1.61 7.45
C LYS A 325 3.25 -1.96 8.80
N PRO A 326 2.73 -1.42 9.93
CA PRO A 326 3.17 -1.85 11.26
C PRO A 326 2.82 -3.32 11.52
N ALA A 327 3.76 -4.07 12.10
CA ALA A 327 3.54 -5.47 12.41
C ALA A 327 2.32 -5.70 13.33
N ALA A 328 2.11 -4.81 14.31
CA ALA A 328 0.96 -4.87 15.21
C ALA A 328 -0.41 -4.73 14.52
N GLU A 329 -0.48 -4.18 13.30
CA GLU A 329 -1.72 -4.04 12.54
C GLU A 329 -2.02 -5.26 11.63
N VAL A 330 -1.13 -6.25 11.61
CA VAL A 330 -1.27 -7.44 10.75
C VAL A 330 -2.21 -8.43 11.40
N VAL A 331 -3.45 -8.42 10.96
CA VAL A 331 -4.49 -9.37 11.38
C VAL A 331 -4.86 -10.29 10.23
N ARG A 332 -5.43 -11.47 10.56
CA ARG A 332 -5.93 -12.39 9.54
C ARG A 332 -7.05 -11.76 8.75
N GLU A 333 -6.89 -11.74 7.43
CA GLU A 333 -7.95 -11.33 6.52
C GLU A 333 -8.90 -12.51 6.25
N ALA A 334 -10.21 -12.22 6.14
CA ALA A 334 -11.27 -13.22 6.03
C ALA A 334 -11.25 -14.00 4.71
#